data_cc38a8f87b14751cf5d306edfff70741
#
_entry.id   cc38a8f87b14751cf5d306edfff70741
#
_cell.length_a   1.000
_cell.length_b   1.000
_cell.length_c   1.000
_cell.angle_alpha   90.00
_cell.angle_beta   90.00
_cell.angle_gamma   90.00
#
_symmetry.space_group_name_H-M   'P 1'
#
loop_
_entity.id
_entity.type
_entity.pdbx_description
1 polymer ?
#
loop_
_entity_poly.entity_id
_entity_poly.type
_entity_poly.pdbx_seq_one_letter_code
_entity_poly.pdbx_strand_id
1 'polypeptide(L)'
;MFSPEKYVCWQALQQGITLMPLENVQGGDMPGDTVHISAPVCRRVEKLLPHLVTKLEEKYGTDIPAKLVIAVSGGSGSGKTSGAAALREALAMVGLKGYVLSGDNYPRRIPQHNDEERLTIFRSAGLKALLAAGEYTPERFADLQPLQ
;
A
#
# COMPACT_ATOMS: atom_id res chain seq x y z
N MET A 1 0.42 24.13 14.76
CA MET A 1 -0.28 25.38 14.39
C MET A 1 -1.54 24.98 13.65
N PHE A 2 -2.69 25.24 14.26
CA PHE A 2 -4.02 24.98 13.70
C PHE A 2 -4.22 25.77 12.40
N SER A 3 -4.70 25.12 11.35
CA SER A 3 -5.10 25.78 10.10
C SER A 3 -6.56 25.44 9.84
N PRO A 4 -7.48 26.39 10.08
CA PRO A 4 -8.91 26.19 9.82
C PRO A 4 -9.20 25.72 8.39
N GLU A 5 -8.43 26.22 7.42
CA GLU A 5 -8.57 25.86 6.01
C GLU A 5 -8.33 24.37 5.75
N LYS A 6 -7.37 23.76 6.46
CA LYS A 6 -7.10 22.31 6.32
C LYS A 6 -8.21 21.46 6.92
N TYR A 7 -8.80 21.88 8.01
CA TYR A 7 -9.93 21.16 8.61
C TYR A 7 -11.15 21.13 7.65
N VAL A 8 -11.42 22.21 6.97
CA VAL A 8 -12.48 22.26 5.92
C VAL A 8 -12.20 21.24 4.81
N CYS A 9 -10.93 21.08 4.40
CA CYS A 9 -10.56 20.06 3.41
C CYS A 9 -10.86 18.64 3.91
N TRP A 10 -10.59 18.33 5.17
CA TRP A 10 -10.95 17.03 5.76
C TRP A 10 -12.46 16.81 5.83
N GLN A 11 -13.21 17.84 6.19
CA GLN A 11 -14.68 17.77 6.21
C GLN A 11 -15.27 17.53 4.81
N ALA A 12 -14.67 18.09 3.75
CA ALA A 12 -15.09 17.82 2.39
C ALA A 12 -14.96 16.33 2.03
N LEU A 13 -13.90 15.65 2.50
CA LEU A 13 -13.75 14.20 2.34
C LEU A 13 -14.81 13.40 3.11
N GLN A 14 -15.23 13.89 4.26
CA GLN A 14 -16.28 13.27 5.07
C GLN A 14 -17.65 13.31 4.39
N GLN A 15 -17.94 14.40 3.68
CA GLN A 15 -19.18 14.55 2.90
C GLN A 15 -19.24 13.64 1.68
N GLY A 16 -18.11 13.09 1.28
CA GLY A 16 -17.95 12.19 0.15
C GLY A 16 -17.44 12.90 -1.09
N ILE A 17 -16.59 12.21 -1.80
CA ILE A 17 -16.05 12.60 -3.11
C ILE A 17 -16.29 11.48 -4.10
N THR A 18 -16.25 11.79 -5.38
CA THR A 18 -16.30 10.79 -6.46
C THR A 18 -14.93 10.73 -7.15
N LEU A 19 -14.29 9.58 -7.09
CA LEU A 19 -13.04 9.30 -7.79
C LEU A 19 -13.32 8.68 -9.16
N MET A 20 -12.58 9.12 -10.16
CA MET A 20 -12.61 8.50 -11.48
C MET A 20 -11.43 7.53 -11.65
N PRO A 21 -11.62 6.43 -12.38
CA PRO A 21 -10.49 5.57 -12.77
C PRO A 21 -9.43 6.37 -13.52
N LEU A 22 -8.17 6.10 -13.22
CA LEU A 22 -7.02 6.80 -13.80
C LEU A 22 -5.96 5.79 -14.26
N GLU A 23 -5.36 6.08 -15.41
CA GLU A 23 -4.25 5.33 -15.97
C GLU A 23 -2.92 6.05 -15.70
N ASN A 24 -1.85 5.26 -15.58
CA ASN A 24 -0.48 5.76 -15.48
C ASN A 24 -0.27 6.81 -14.37
N VAL A 25 -0.92 6.61 -13.24
CA VAL A 25 -0.76 7.48 -12.06
C VAL A 25 0.53 7.10 -11.34
N GLN A 26 1.28 8.08 -10.87
CA GLN A 26 2.48 7.83 -10.06
C GLN A 26 2.12 6.97 -8.83
N GLY A 27 2.67 5.76 -8.75
CA GLY A 27 2.33 4.76 -7.73
C GLY A 27 3.10 4.91 -6.44
N GLY A 28 4.32 5.40 -6.51
CA GLY A 28 5.24 5.54 -5.39
C GLY A 28 6.17 6.74 -5.57
N ASP A 29 7.30 6.70 -4.89
CA ASP A 29 8.31 7.77 -4.86
C ASP A 29 9.41 7.61 -5.92
N MET A 30 9.49 6.46 -6.61
CA MET A 30 10.46 6.24 -7.68
C MET A 30 9.93 6.76 -9.02
N PRO A 31 10.76 7.48 -9.80
CA PRO A 31 10.40 7.91 -11.14
C PRO A 31 10.02 6.72 -12.04
N GLY A 32 8.89 6.84 -12.76
CA GLY A 32 8.40 5.79 -13.65
C GLY A 32 7.59 4.68 -12.98
N ASP A 33 7.47 4.68 -11.65
CA ASP A 33 6.60 3.76 -10.92
C ASP A 33 5.14 4.21 -11.08
N THR A 34 4.44 3.59 -12.02
CA THR A 34 3.06 3.95 -12.35
C THR A 34 2.10 2.82 -12.03
N VAL A 35 0.87 3.19 -11.65
CA VAL A 35 -0.21 2.26 -11.35
C VAL A 35 -1.50 2.66 -12.07
N HIS A 36 -2.36 1.67 -12.27
CA HIS A 36 -3.73 1.86 -12.69
C HIS A 36 -4.66 1.94 -11.47
N ILE A 37 -5.48 2.99 -11.41
CA ILE A 37 -6.54 3.13 -10.41
C ILE A 37 -7.85 2.69 -11.04
N SER A 38 -8.27 1.47 -10.77
CA SER A 38 -9.50 0.91 -11.33
C SER A 38 -10.74 1.39 -10.57
N ALA A 39 -11.92 1.29 -11.20
CA ALA A 39 -13.20 1.63 -10.57
C ALA A 39 -13.46 0.91 -9.22
N PRO A 40 -13.11 -0.38 -9.03
CA PRO A 40 -13.19 -1.02 -7.72
C PRO A 40 -12.27 -0.40 -6.66
N VAL A 41 -11.08 0.09 -7.04
CA VAL A 41 -10.17 0.80 -6.12
C VAL A 41 -10.76 2.14 -5.73
N CYS A 42 -11.30 2.92 -6.68
CA CYS A 42 -12.00 4.18 -6.41
C CYS A 42 -13.09 3.98 -5.36
N ARG A 43 -14.02 3.05 -5.60
CA ARG A 43 -15.11 2.76 -4.66
C ARG A 43 -14.66 2.36 -3.26
N ARG A 44 -13.55 1.62 -3.15
CA ARG A 44 -12.99 1.25 -1.83
C ARG A 44 -12.45 2.47 -1.09
N VAL A 45 -11.72 3.34 -1.79
CA VAL A 45 -11.16 4.56 -1.20
C VAL A 45 -12.29 5.54 -0.82
N GLU A 46 -13.28 5.76 -1.69
CA GLU A 46 -14.46 6.59 -1.39
C GLU A 46 -15.15 6.15 -0.10
N LYS A 47 -15.34 4.85 0.10
CA LYS A 47 -15.94 4.30 1.33
C LYS A 47 -15.03 4.46 2.55
N LEU A 48 -13.72 4.42 2.36
CA LEU A 48 -12.74 4.53 3.44
C LEU A 48 -12.63 5.97 3.97
N LEU A 49 -12.73 6.96 3.10
CA LEU A 49 -12.46 8.37 3.43
C LEU A 49 -13.29 8.90 4.59
N PRO A 50 -14.63 8.74 4.66
CA PRO A 50 -15.42 9.20 5.80
C PRO A 50 -14.95 8.57 7.12
N HIS A 51 -14.63 7.28 7.12
CA HIS A 51 -14.14 6.58 8.30
C HIS A 51 -12.76 7.10 8.74
N LEU A 52 -11.88 7.38 7.78
CA LEU A 52 -10.57 7.98 8.05
C LEU A 52 -10.74 9.35 8.73
N VAL A 53 -11.60 10.21 8.19
CA VAL A 53 -11.85 11.53 8.77
C VAL A 53 -12.41 11.41 10.18
N THR A 54 -13.42 10.56 10.39
CA THR A 54 -13.97 10.30 11.73
C THR A 54 -12.89 9.88 12.72
N LYS A 55 -11.98 8.99 12.32
CA LYS A 55 -10.87 8.57 13.18
C LYS A 55 -9.86 9.69 13.48
N LEU A 56 -9.63 10.57 12.53
CA LEU A 56 -8.78 11.74 12.75
C LEU A 56 -9.45 12.72 13.71
N GLU A 57 -10.75 12.96 13.57
CA GLU A 57 -11.53 13.83 14.46
C GLU A 57 -11.63 13.27 15.88
N GLU A 58 -11.84 11.95 16.03
CA GLU A 58 -11.81 11.27 17.34
C GLU A 58 -10.47 11.46 18.04
N LYS A 59 -9.37 11.45 17.29
CA LYS A 59 -8.01 11.53 17.86
C LYS A 59 -7.53 12.94 18.11
N TYR A 60 -7.86 13.88 17.24
CA TYR A 60 -7.28 15.22 17.20
C TYR A 60 -8.31 16.35 17.34
N GLY A 61 -9.61 16.02 17.34
CA GLY A 61 -10.67 17.03 17.24
C GLY A 61 -10.55 17.82 15.95
N THR A 62 -10.64 19.13 16.05
CA THR A 62 -10.45 20.05 14.92
C THR A 62 -8.97 20.36 14.63
N ASP A 63 -8.06 20.01 15.54
CA ASP A 63 -6.62 20.32 15.45
C ASP A 63 -5.84 19.19 14.79
N ILE A 64 -6.27 18.79 13.58
CA ILE A 64 -5.59 17.75 12.80
C ILE A 64 -4.18 18.23 12.43
N PRO A 65 -3.13 17.44 12.71
CA PRO A 65 -1.75 17.83 12.46
C PRO A 65 -1.47 18.18 11.00
N ALA A 66 -0.60 19.17 10.78
CA ALA A 66 -0.19 19.57 9.43
C ALA A 66 0.53 18.46 8.66
N LYS A 67 1.12 17.49 9.37
CA LYS A 67 1.77 16.31 8.81
C LYS A 67 1.17 15.06 9.43
N LEU A 68 0.63 14.20 8.60
CA LEU A 68 0.08 12.89 8.96
C LEU A 68 0.80 11.80 8.19
N VAL A 69 0.97 10.66 8.84
CA VAL A 69 1.42 9.43 8.18
C VAL A 69 0.25 8.44 8.21
N ILE A 70 -0.17 8.02 7.01
CA ILE A 70 -1.19 6.99 6.82
C ILE A 70 -0.50 5.74 6.30
N ALA A 71 -0.45 4.68 7.11
CA ALA A 71 0.14 3.42 6.70
C ALA A 71 -0.89 2.57 5.95
N VAL A 72 -0.55 2.18 4.70
CA VAL A 72 -1.33 1.25 3.89
C VAL A 72 -0.61 -0.08 3.86
N SER A 73 -1.19 -1.11 4.48
CA SER A 73 -0.61 -2.45 4.59
C SER A 73 -1.56 -3.52 4.06
N GLY A 74 -1.01 -4.69 3.76
CA GLY A 74 -1.77 -5.84 3.26
C GLY A 74 -0.89 -6.85 2.53
N GLY A 75 -1.44 -8.00 2.18
CA GLY A 75 -0.75 -9.06 1.43
C GLY A 75 -0.32 -8.63 0.02
N SER A 76 0.54 -9.44 -0.61
CA SER A 76 0.92 -9.21 -2.00
C SER A 76 -0.32 -9.26 -2.91
N GLY A 77 -0.38 -8.42 -3.93
CA GLY A 77 -1.53 -8.35 -4.86
C GLY A 77 -2.82 -7.74 -4.30
N SER A 78 -2.85 -7.28 -3.04
CA SER A 78 -4.06 -6.70 -2.43
C SER A 78 -4.43 -5.30 -2.92
N GLY A 79 -3.62 -4.70 -3.80
CA GLY A 79 -3.87 -3.36 -4.35
C GLY A 79 -3.42 -2.21 -3.46
N LYS A 80 -2.43 -2.43 -2.57
CA LYS A 80 -1.87 -1.39 -1.69
C LYS A 80 -1.42 -0.15 -2.44
N THR A 81 -0.59 -0.34 -3.47
CA THR A 81 -0.01 0.75 -4.26
C THR A 81 -1.09 1.55 -4.97
N SER A 82 -2.03 0.86 -5.66
CA SER A 82 -3.16 1.54 -6.31
C SER A 82 -4.07 2.23 -5.30
N GLY A 83 -4.28 1.63 -4.12
CA GLY A 83 -5.06 2.23 -3.03
C GLY A 83 -4.41 3.49 -2.44
N ALA A 84 -3.08 3.45 -2.22
CA ALA A 84 -2.34 4.61 -1.73
C ALA A 84 -2.32 5.75 -2.77
N ALA A 85 -2.14 5.41 -4.06
CA ALA A 85 -2.23 6.38 -5.14
C ALA A 85 -3.64 7.02 -5.23
N ALA A 86 -4.70 6.21 -5.16
CA ALA A 86 -6.08 6.69 -5.17
C ALA A 86 -6.37 7.58 -3.95
N LEU A 87 -5.85 7.24 -2.78
CA LEU A 87 -5.97 8.08 -1.58
C LEU A 87 -5.27 9.43 -1.78
N ARG A 88 -4.08 9.45 -2.37
CA ARG A 88 -3.37 10.70 -2.69
C ARG A 88 -4.19 11.56 -3.65
N GLU A 89 -4.77 10.99 -4.71
CA GLU A 89 -5.63 11.72 -5.65
C GLU A 89 -6.87 12.29 -4.94
N ALA A 90 -7.50 11.51 -4.06
CA ALA A 90 -8.61 11.97 -3.24
C ALA A 90 -8.26 13.18 -2.37
N LEU A 91 -7.10 13.13 -1.71
CA LEU A 91 -6.58 14.24 -0.90
C LEU A 91 -6.32 15.49 -1.77
N ALA A 92 -5.75 15.29 -2.97
CA ALA A 92 -5.48 16.40 -3.89
C ALA A 92 -6.76 17.10 -4.36
N MET A 93 -7.87 16.38 -4.57
CA MET A 93 -9.17 16.96 -4.96
C MET A 93 -9.69 17.99 -3.95
N VAL A 94 -9.36 17.84 -2.68
CA VAL A 94 -9.78 18.78 -1.61
C VAL A 94 -8.66 19.73 -1.20
N GLY A 95 -7.56 19.82 -1.96
CA GLY A 95 -6.46 20.74 -1.69
C GLY A 95 -5.43 20.25 -0.67
N LEU A 96 -5.51 18.97 -0.24
CA LEU A 96 -4.52 18.36 0.64
C LEU A 96 -3.39 17.74 -0.19
N LYS A 97 -2.14 18.01 0.17
CA LYS A 97 -0.99 17.42 -0.49
C LYS A 97 -0.64 16.08 0.14
N GLY A 98 -0.64 15.02 -0.66
CA GLY A 98 -0.20 13.69 -0.29
C GLY A 98 1.11 13.30 -0.99
N TYR A 99 1.92 12.49 -0.32
CA TYR A 99 3.12 11.86 -0.88
C TYR A 99 3.08 10.37 -0.55
N VAL A 100 3.33 9.53 -1.54
CA VAL A 100 3.32 8.07 -1.36
C VAL A 100 4.76 7.58 -1.29
N LEU A 101 5.12 6.97 -0.16
CA LEU A 101 6.37 6.22 0.01
C LEU A 101 6.07 4.74 -0.16
N SER A 102 6.70 4.10 -1.12
CA SER A 102 6.59 2.65 -1.32
C SER A 102 7.65 1.94 -0.49
N GLY A 103 7.23 1.09 0.45
CA GLY A 103 8.15 0.27 1.24
C GLY A 103 8.99 -0.68 0.39
N ASP A 104 8.51 -1.04 -0.80
CA ASP A 104 9.25 -1.91 -1.73
C ASP A 104 10.49 -1.21 -2.31
N ASN A 105 10.50 0.12 -2.33
CA ASN A 105 11.65 0.91 -2.80
C ASN A 105 12.77 1.05 -1.74
N TYR A 106 12.51 0.65 -0.49
CA TYR A 106 13.46 0.75 0.63
C TYR A 106 13.71 -0.62 1.24
N PRO A 107 14.24 -1.59 0.48
CA PRO A 107 14.53 -2.90 1.01
C PRO A 107 15.62 -2.80 2.08
N ARG A 108 15.51 -3.64 3.10
CA ARG A 108 16.49 -3.71 4.20
C ARG A 108 17.89 -4.08 3.73
N ARG A 109 17.98 -4.68 2.52
CA ARG A 109 19.22 -5.20 1.90
C ARG A 109 19.23 -4.82 0.42
N ILE A 110 20.40 -4.97 -0.20
CA ILE A 110 20.60 -4.72 -1.63
C ILE A 110 19.64 -5.64 -2.42
N PRO A 111 18.78 -5.10 -3.31
CA PRO A 111 17.75 -5.88 -4.02
C PRO A 111 18.29 -7.13 -4.72
N GLN A 112 19.51 -7.06 -5.31
CA GLN A 112 20.14 -8.18 -5.99
C GLN A 112 20.40 -9.39 -5.08
N HIS A 113 20.55 -9.18 -3.77
CA HIS A 113 20.75 -10.26 -2.80
C HIS A 113 19.45 -10.74 -2.14
N ASN A 114 18.38 -9.94 -2.22
CA ASN A 114 17.12 -10.29 -1.58
C ASN A 114 16.47 -11.53 -2.20
N ASP A 115 16.53 -11.67 -3.52
CA ASP A 115 15.91 -12.80 -4.22
C ASP A 115 16.66 -14.10 -3.96
N GLU A 116 17.98 -14.07 -3.92
CA GLU A 116 18.80 -15.24 -3.54
C GLU A 116 18.54 -15.66 -2.10
N GLU A 117 18.47 -14.71 -1.18
CA GLU A 117 18.19 -15.00 0.23
C GLU A 117 16.77 -15.55 0.41
N ARG A 118 15.77 -14.95 -0.23
CA ARG A 118 14.37 -15.42 -0.21
C ARG A 118 14.29 -16.85 -0.75
N LEU A 119 14.95 -17.13 -1.87
CA LEU A 119 14.98 -18.45 -2.47
C LEU A 119 15.68 -19.47 -1.54
N THR A 120 16.77 -19.08 -0.89
CA THR A 120 17.50 -19.92 0.07
C THR A 120 16.62 -20.27 1.27
N ILE A 121 15.93 -19.28 1.86
CA ILE A 121 15.00 -19.48 2.98
C ILE A 121 13.85 -20.39 2.55
N PHE A 122 13.24 -20.14 1.39
CA PHE A 122 12.16 -20.94 0.84
C PHE A 122 12.59 -22.39 0.63
N ARG A 123 13.71 -22.64 -0.04
CA ARG A 123 14.24 -23.98 -0.28
C ARG A 123 14.60 -24.71 1.02
N SER A 124 15.18 -24.01 1.99
CA SER A 124 15.49 -24.59 3.30
C SER A 124 14.23 -25.02 4.06
N ALA A 125 13.17 -24.19 4.00
CA ALA A 125 11.89 -24.52 4.62
C ALA A 125 11.20 -25.69 3.87
N GLY A 126 11.22 -25.68 2.54
CA GLY A 126 10.68 -26.75 1.71
C GLY A 126 11.38 -28.09 1.93
N LEU A 127 12.71 -28.08 2.03
CA LEU A 127 13.49 -29.27 2.35
C LEU A 127 13.09 -29.88 3.71
N LYS A 128 12.98 -29.01 4.73
CA LYS A 128 12.53 -29.47 6.07
C LYS A 128 11.12 -30.06 6.03
N ALA A 129 10.22 -29.46 5.28
CA ALA A 129 8.85 -29.97 5.12
C ALA A 129 8.81 -31.32 4.41
N LEU A 130 9.56 -31.50 3.31
CA LEU A 130 9.66 -32.77 2.57
C LEU A 130 10.26 -33.88 3.43
N LEU A 131 11.30 -33.57 4.20
CA LEU A 131 11.90 -34.53 5.13
C LEU A 131 10.94 -34.95 6.24
N ALA A 132 10.23 -33.99 6.83
CA ALA A 132 9.25 -34.25 7.89
C ALA A 132 8.05 -35.10 7.40
N ALA A 133 7.66 -34.90 6.13
CA ALA A 133 6.61 -35.69 5.50
C ALA A 133 7.08 -37.06 4.98
N GLY A 134 8.38 -37.35 4.98
CA GLY A 134 8.94 -38.56 4.37
C GLY A 134 8.84 -38.58 2.83
N GLU A 135 8.67 -37.41 2.22
CA GLU A 135 8.41 -37.25 0.78
C GLU A 135 9.61 -36.67 0.01
N TYR A 136 10.77 -36.60 0.64
CA TYR A 136 11.95 -36.05 0.01
C TYR A 136 12.46 -36.93 -1.14
N THR A 137 12.56 -36.35 -2.33
CA THR A 137 13.40 -36.82 -3.43
C THR A 137 14.15 -35.62 -4.01
N PRO A 138 15.34 -35.86 -4.66
CA PRO A 138 16.08 -34.78 -5.30
C PRO A 138 15.23 -34.02 -6.34
N GLU A 139 14.39 -34.73 -7.09
CA GLU A 139 13.50 -34.17 -8.12
C GLU A 139 12.45 -33.27 -7.47
N ARG A 140 11.73 -33.73 -6.44
CA ARG A 140 10.75 -32.92 -5.70
C ARG A 140 11.39 -31.67 -5.09
N PHE A 141 12.59 -31.77 -4.59
CA PHE A 141 13.31 -30.62 -4.08
C PHE A 141 13.71 -29.63 -5.18
N ALA A 142 14.15 -30.16 -6.36
CA ALA A 142 14.48 -29.33 -7.50
C ALA A 142 13.26 -28.57 -8.05
N ASP A 143 12.08 -29.18 -7.99
CA ASP A 143 10.80 -28.60 -8.46
C ASP A 143 10.21 -27.55 -7.52
N LEU A 144 10.78 -27.36 -6.32
CA LEU A 144 10.34 -26.31 -5.41
C LEU A 144 10.60 -24.93 -6.01
N GLN A 145 9.52 -24.26 -6.41
CA GLN A 145 9.53 -22.90 -6.89
C GLN A 145 8.73 -22.01 -5.93
N PRO A 146 9.23 -20.79 -5.61
CA PRO A 146 8.41 -19.83 -4.90
C PRO A 146 7.19 -19.48 -5.76
N LEU A 147 6.02 -19.41 -5.14
CA LEU A 147 4.82 -18.87 -5.79
C LEU A 147 5.10 -17.43 -6.22
N GLN A 148 4.90 -17.15 -7.50
CA GLN A 148 5.01 -15.80 -8.07
C GLN A 148 3.87 -14.91 -7.59
#